data_19770fbdceaabc44f0416c4d77eedf8a
#
_entry.id   19770fbdceaabc44f0416c4d77eedf8a
#
_cell.length_a   1.000
_cell.length_b   1.000
_cell.length_c   1.000
_cell.angle_alpha   90.00
_cell.angle_beta   90.00
_cell.angle_gamma   90.00
#
_symmetry.space_group_name_H-M   'P 1'
#
loop_
_entity.id
_entity.type
_entity.pdbx_description
1 polymer ?
#
loop_
_entity_poly.entity_id
_entity_poly.type
_entity_poly.pdbx_seq_one_letter_code
_entity_poly.pdbx_strand_id
1 'polypeptide(L)'
;MNEKYRLPVVALIALAVVAVVVVAIVGLGSLGSSAPNASATPARSASPTATPAPTPTDARSTPEGATRAYFDAFSKARKTNDPSLVEPYVTSKESSAYLTAAGFLGGAQGVNRASVVTVDRLDNMTSQMSGDTATVVFDYTEGGYDINPSTGAALETPTVLAPVHVTATLKRVNGLWLMDSYVTHQ
;
A
#
# COMPACT_ATOMS: atom_id res chain seq x y z
N MET A 1 -14.42 -4.14 46.98
CA MET A 1 -13.40 -4.42 45.98
C MET A 1 -14.02 -4.04 44.65
N ASN A 2 -13.48 -2.97 43.99
CA ASN A 2 -14.15 -2.26 42.88
C ASN A 2 -13.85 -2.90 41.52
N GLU A 3 -14.85 -3.54 40.95
CA GLU A 3 -14.88 -3.95 39.53
C GLU A 3 -15.41 -2.80 38.65
N LYS A 4 -14.63 -1.77 38.45
CA LYS A 4 -15.02 -0.70 37.51
C LYS A 4 -13.79 -0.15 36.82
N TYR A 5 -13.21 -0.86 35.88
CA TYR A 5 -12.35 -0.32 34.80
C TYR A 5 -11.86 -1.47 33.90
N ARG A 6 -12.82 -2.14 33.26
CA ARG A 6 -12.51 -2.87 32.03
C ARG A 6 -12.91 -1.98 30.85
N LEU A 7 -12.06 -1.01 30.55
CA LEU A 7 -12.12 -0.33 29.27
C LEU A 7 -11.58 -1.30 28.20
N PRO A 8 -12.28 -1.46 27.06
CA PRO A 8 -11.76 -2.23 25.95
C PRO A 8 -10.53 -1.50 25.39
N VAL A 9 -9.39 -2.19 25.39
CA VAL A 9 -8.11 -1.71 24.84
C VAL A 9 -8.13 -1.75 23.30
N VAL A 10 -9.23 -1.43 22.68
CA VAL A 10 -9.42 -1.37 21.21
C VAL A 10 -9.19 0.04 20.63
N ALA A 11 -8.87 1.03 21.45
CA ALA A 11 -8.84 2.41 20.99
C ALA A 11 -7.58 3.17 21.43
N LEU A 12 -6.40 2.71 21.03
CA LEU A 12 -5.18 3.52 21.21
C LEU A 12 -4.06 3.14 20.22
N ILE A 13 -4.37 3.14 18.94
CA ILE A 13 -3.37 3.33 17.90
C ILE A 13 -3.89 4.45 16.99
N ALA A 14 -3.84 5.65 17.51
CA ALA A 14 -4.02 6.85 16.70
C ALA A 14 -3.07 7.91 17.23
N LEU A 15 -2.43 8.56 16.30
CA LEU A 15 -1.69 9.82 16.37
C LEU A 15 -0.17 9.71 16.52
N ALA A 16 0.49 9.59 15.37
CA ALA A 16 1.67 10.41 15.11
C ALA A 16 1.33 11.31 13.90
N VAL A 17 0.81 12.49 14.19
CA VAL A 17 0.63 13.56 13.20
C VAL A 17 2.00 14.18 12.95
N VAL A 18 2.55 13.97 11.76
CA VAL A 18 3.62 14.81 11.21
C VAL A 18 3.01 15.64 10.09
N ALA A 19 2.83 16.92 10.37
CA ALA A 19 2.45 17.91 9.38
C ALA A 19 3.60 18.10 8.40
N VAL A 20 3.41 17.81 7.13
CA VAL A 20 4.29 18.21 6.03
C VAL A 20 3.57 19.19 5.12
N VAL A 21 4.17 20.36 4.99
CA VAL A 21 3.76 21.51 4.22
C VAL A 21 3.60 21.15 2.74
N VAL A 22 2.44 21.44 2.17
CA VAL A 22 2.17 21.37 0.73
C VAL A 22 2.63 22.68 0.09
N VAL A 23 3.59 22.60 -0.83
CA VAL A 23 3.88 23.66 -1.80
C VAL A 23 3.19 23.32 -3.11
N ALA A 24 2.14 24.04 -3.44
CA ALA A 24 1.47 23.98 -4.73
C ALA A 24 2.28 24.80 -5.75
N ILE A 25 2.66 24.19 -6.87
CA ILE A 25 3.12 24.90 -8.05
C ILE A 25 2.11 24.69 -9.16
N VAL A 26 1.41 25.77 -9.48
CA VAL A 26 0.52 25.89 -10.65
C VAL A 26 1.40 26.23 -11.86
N GLY A 27 1.37 25.42 -12.90
CA GLY A 27 1.99 25.70 -14.19
C GLY A 27 0.98 25.57 -15.32
N LEU A 28 0.57 26.73 -15.85
CA LEU A 28 -0.28 26.89 -17.05
C LEU A 28 0.57 26.84 -18.34
N GLY A 29 -0.06 26.32 -19.39
CA GLY A 29 0.32 26.62 -20.79
C GLY A 29 0.54 25.32 -21.59
N SER A 30 0.12 25.16 -22.83
CA SER A 30 -0.35 26.04 -23.86
C SER A 30 -0.96 25.23 -25.02
N LEU A 31 -1.91 25.80 -25.71
CA LEU A 31 -2.59 25.35 -26.92
C LEU A 31 -1.64 25.25 -28.12
N GLY A 32 -1.86 24.26 -29.00
CA GLY A 32 -1.21 24.23 -30.31
C GLY A 32 -1.93 23.29 -31.29
N SER A 33 -2.64 23.89 -32.22
CA SER A 33 -3.40 23.32 -33.36
C SER A 33 -2.54 22.64 -34.41
N SER A 34 -3.23 21.78 -35.18
CA SER A 34 -3.23 21.62 -36.66
C SER A 34 -2.92 20.22 -37.16
N ALA A 35 -3.94 19.63 -37.78
CA ALA A 35 -3.82 18.55 -38.76
C ALA A 35 -3.34 19.11 -40.12
N PRO A 36 -2.76 18.29 -40.98
CA PRO A 36 -3.48 18.00 -42.18
C PRO A 36 -3.46 16.52 -42.65
N ASN A 37 -4.52 16.20 -43.36
CA ASN A 37 -4.85 15.07 -44.20
C ASN A 37 -3.69 14.52 -45.04
N ALA A 38 -3.51 13.19 -45.05
CA ALA A 38 -2.79 12.50 -46.12
C ALA A 38 -3.43 11.14 -46.43
N SER A 39 -3.69 10.96 -47.73
CA SER A 39 -4.33 9.87 -48.42
C SER A 39 -3.87 8.46 -48.00
N ALA A 40 -4.84 7.58 -47.92
CA ALA A 40 -4.64 6.15 -47.66
C ALA A 40 -4.21 5.42 -48.97
N THR A 41 -3.09 4.73 -48.88
CA THR A 41 -2.69 3.66 -49.81
C THR A 41 -3.08 2.31 -49.20
N PRO A 42 -3.70 1.35 -49.92
CA PRO A 42 -4.09 0.08 -49.32
C PRO A 42 -2.86 -0.78 -49.01
N ALA A 43 -2.58 -0.98 -47.74
CA ALA A 43 -1.51 -1.84 -47.26
C ALA A 43 -1.94 -3.32 -47.30
N ARG A 44 -1.07 -4.14 -47.85
CA ARG A 44 -1.09 -5.60 -47.89
C ARG A 44 -1.38 -6.20 -46.53
N SER A 45 -2.35 -7.12 -46.49
CA SER A 45 -2.64 -7.93 -45.30
C SER A 45 -1.42 -8.75 -44.90
N ALA A 46 -0.74 -8.33 -43.81
CA ALA A 46 0.30 -9.11 -43.20
C ALA A 46 -0.36 -10.16 -42.27
N SER A 47 0.10 -11.39 -42.38
CA SER A 47 -0.27 -12.52 -41.54
C SER A 47 -0.03 -12.13 -40.05
N PRO A 48 -0.93 -12.46 -39.12
CA PRO A 48 -0.71 -12.11 -37.72
C PRO A 48 0.50 -12.87 -37.17
N THR A 49 1.59 -12.15 -36.94
CA THR A 49 2.70 -12.65 -36.16
C THR A 49 2.21 -12.88 -34.75
N ALA A 50 2.35 -14.11 -34.25
CA ALA A 50 1.95 -14.43 -32.85
C ALA A 50 2.63 -13.46 -31.89
N THR A 51 1.85 -12.67 -31.18
CA THR A 51 2.32 -11.78 -30.13
C THR A 51 2.92 -12.65 -29.03
N PRO A 52 4.21 -12.47 -28.65
CA PRO A 52 4.79 -13.22 -27.54
C PRO A 52 3.97 -12.99 -26.28
N ALA A 53 3.73 -14.07 -25.52
CA ALA A 53 3.05 -13.97 -24.24
C ALA A 53 3.80 -12.98 -23.32
N PRO A 54 3.08 -12.08 -22.62
CA PRO A 54 3.71 -11.09 -21.77
C PRO A 54 4.54 -11.80 -20.69
N THR A 55 5.82 -11.47 -20.60
CA THR A 55 6.68 -11.90 -19.49
C THR A 55 6.06 -11.38 -18.18
N PRO A 56 5.97 -12.21 -17.11
CA PRO A 56 5.50 -11.74 -15.81
C PRO A 56 6.30 -10.50 -15.38
N THR A 57 5.65 -9.37 -15.34
CA THR A 57 6.27 -8.12 -14.90
C THR A 57 6.21 -8.06 -13.38
N ASP A 58 7.30 -7.67 -12.71
CA ASP A 58 7.30 -7.46 -11.24
C ASP A 58 6.16 -6.47 -10.89
N ALA A 59 5.33 -6.83 -9.90
CA ALA A 59 4.23 -5.97 -9.47
C ALA A 59 4.70 -4.56 -9.10
N ARG A 60 5.96 -4.42 -8.63
CA ARG A 60 6.58 -3.15 -8.28
C ARG A 60 7.01 -2.29 -9.49
N SER A 61 6.75 -2.73 -10.71
CA SER A 61 7.00 -1.91 -11.92
C SER A 61 6.04 -0.72 -12.04
N THR A 62 4.91 -0.75 -11.31
CA THR A 62 3.94 0.35 -11.23
C THR A 62 3.72 0.77 -9.78
N PRO A 63 3.37 2.06 -9.51
CA PRO A 63 3.09 2.52 -8.15
C PRO A 63 1.95 1.75 -7.47
N GLU A 64 0.87 1.47 -8.21
CA GLU A 64 -0.28 0.73 -7.69
C GLU A 64 0.09 -0.73 -7.35
N GLY A 65 0.86 -1.37 -8.22
CA GLY A 65 1.34 -2.73 -7.99
C GLY A 65 2.28 -2.82 -6.78
N ALA A 66 3.17 -1.83 -6.61
CA ALA A 66 4.05 -1.72 -5.46
C ALA A 66 3.28 -1.50 -4.15
N THR A 67 2.22 -0.66 -4.20
CA THR A 67 1.34 -0.43 -3.05
C THR A 67 0.66 -1.72 -2.63
N ARG A 68 0.05 -2.46 -3.56
CA ARG A 68 -0.56 -3.77 -3.27
C ARG A 68 0.44 -4.76 -2.70
N ALA A 69 1.64 -4.85 -3.29
CA ALA A 69 2.69 -5.75 -2.85
C ALA A 69 3.17 -5.45 -1.42
N TYR A 70 3.25 -4.17 -1.03
CA TYR A 70 3.57 -3.77 0.33
C TYR A 70 2.50 -4.20 1.33
N PHE A 71 1.21 -3.91 1.07
CA PHE A 71 0.13 -4.27 1.99
C PHE A 71 -0.04 -5.78 2.11
N ASP A 72 0.10 -6.55 1.01
CA ASP A 72 0.11 -8.02 1.04
C ASP A 72 1.29 -8.56 1.88
N ALA A 73 2.48 -7.98 1.75
CA ALA A 73 3.63 -8.34 2.57
C ALA A 73 3.41 -7.99 4.05
N PHE A 74 2.82 -6.84 4.34
CA PHE A 74 2.50 -6.43 5.70
C PHE A 74 1.44 -7.33 6.34
N SER A 75 0.40 -7.72 5.59
CA SER A 75 -0.59 -8.68 6.04
C SER A 75 0.04 -10.03 6.41
N LYS A 76 1.02 -10.51 5.62
CA LYS A 76 1.79 -11.72 5.94
C LYS A 76 2.69 -11.54 7.18
N ALA A 77 3.35 -10.38 7.29
CA ALA A 77 4.21 -10.04 8.43
C ALA A 77 3.45 -10.04 9.76
N ARG A 78 2.20 -9.59 9.76
CA ARG A 78 1.33 -9.55 10.96
C ARG A 78 1.03 -10.93 11.54
N LYS A 79 0.99 -11.96 10.70
CA LYS A 79 0.75 -13.34 11.16
C LYS A 79 1.93 -13.92 11.94
N THR A 80 3.13 -13.48 11.66
CA THR A 80 4.39 -13.99 12.24
C THR A 80 5.10 -12.97 13.11
N ASN A 81 4.63 -11.72 13.15
CA ASN A 81 5.31 -10.57 13.75
C ASN A 81 6.74 -10.37 13.20
N ASP A 82 6.94 -10.67 11.92
CA ASP A 82 8.25 -10.59 11.27
C ASP A 82 8.34 -9.38 10.33
N PRO A 83 8.98 -8.27 10.75
CA PRO A 83 9.11 -7.07 9.93
C PRO A 83 10.03 -7.27 8.72
N SER A 84 10.86 -8.32 8.66
CA SER A 84 11.72 -8.57 7.51
C SER A 84 10.93 -8.86 6.23
N LEU A 85 9.68 -9.31 6.36
CA LEU A 85 8.80 -9.59 5.22
C LEU A 85 8.40 -8.32 4.46
N VAL A 86 8.43 -7.14 5.07
CA VAL A 86 8.14 -5.86 4.39
C VAL A 86 9.39 -5.17 3.84
N GLU A 87 10.60 -5.58 4.25
CA GLU A 87 11.85 -4.95 3.83
C GLU A 87 12.02 -4.84 2.30
N PRO A 88 11.68 -5.87 1.48
CA PRO A 88 11.81 -5.78 0.02
C PRO A 88 10.89 -4.76 -0.65
N TYR A 89 9.90 -4.22 0.07
CA TYR A 89 8.84 -3.38 -0.46
C TYR A 89 8.92 -1.93 0.02
N VAL A 90 9.91 -1.59 0.84
CA VAL A 90 10.12 -0.24 1.37
C VAL A 90 11.42 0.37 0.85
N THR A 91 11.52 1.69 0.86
CA THR A 91 12.73 2.39 0.37
C THR A 91 13.95 2.14 1.24
N SER A 92 13.75 2.00 2.55
CA SER A 92 14.78 1.62 3.53
C SER A 92 14.13 1.26 4.88
N LYS A 93 14.94 0.76 5.82
CA LYS A 93 14.50 0.51 7.21
C LYS A 93 14.24 1.78 8.02
N GLU A 94 14.72 2.92 7.56
CA GLU A 94 14.46 4.24 8.13
C GLU A 94 13.21 4.91 7.54
N SER A 95 12.61 4.33 6.50
CA SER A 95 11.39 4.84 5.90
C SER A 95 10.23 4.83 6.90
N SER A 96 9.34 5.82 6.81
CA SER A 96 8.16 5.88 7.67
C SER A 96 7.28 4.63 7.52
N ALA A 97 7.18 4.07 6.31
CA ALA A 97 6.42 2.84 6.06
C ALA A 97 7.00 1.64 6.83
N TYR A 98 8.34 1.46 6.80
CA TYR A 98 8.96 0.38 7.56
C TYR A 98 8.81 0.56 9.06
N LEU A 99 9.10 1.77 9.58
CA LEU A 99 9.02 2.07 11.02
C LEU A 99 7.59 1.89 11.55
N THR A 100 6.58 2.27 10.78
CA THR A 100 5.17 2.03 11.14
C THR A 100 4.87 0.54 11.22
N ALA A 101 5.27 -0.25 10.21
CA ALA A 101 5.07 -1.70 10.20
C ALA A 101 5.82 -2.37 11.37
N ALA A 102 7.11 -2.08 11.54
CA ALA A 102 7.94 -2.66 12.61
C ALA A 102 7.41 -2.29 14.01
N GLY A 103 6.95 -1.04 14.21
CA GLY A 103 6.35 -0.59 15.46
C GLY A 103 5.05 -1.33 15.78
N PHE A 104 4.17 -1.52 14.77
CA PHE A 104 2.94 -2.31 14.93
C PHE A 104 3.25 -3.76 15.32
N LEU A 105 4.16 -4.42 14.58
CA LEU A 105 4.52 -5.82 14.80
C LEU A 105 5.20 -6.03 16.16
N GLY A 106 6.12 -5.11 16.54
CA GLY A 106 6.77 -5.14 17.85
C GLY A 106 5.79 -4.92 19.01
N GLY A 107 4.81 -4.04 18.83
CA GLY A 107 3.73 -3.83 19.78
C GLY A 107 2.87 -5.09 19.98
N ALA A 108 2.47 -5.74 18.88
CA ALA A 108 1.69 -6.99 18.92
C ALA A 108 2.49 -8.12 19.58
N GLN A 109 3.77 -8.27 19.25
CA GLN A 109 4.68 -9.22 19.87
C GLN A 109 4.82 -8.99 21.36
N GLY A 110 4.95 -7.72 21.78
CA GLY A 110 5.08 -7.33 23.20
C GLY A 110 3.90 -7.73 24.08
N VAL A 111 2.70 -7.90 23.48
CA VAL A 111 1.49 -8.38 24.17
C VAL A 111 1.13 -9.83 23.80
N ASN A 112 2.06 -10.56 23.20
CA ASN A 112 1.92 -11.96 22.76
C ASN A 112 0.71 -12.18 21.85
N ARG A 113 0.54 -11.30 20.83
CA ARG A 113 -0.47 -11.38 19.80
C ARG A 113 0.15 -11.40 18.41
N ALA A 114 -0.53 -11.98 17.47
CA ALA A 114 -0.29 -11.86 16.03
C ALA A 114 -1.65 -11.77 15.35
N SER A 115 -1.72 -11.23 14.13
CA SER A 115 -3.00 -11.01 13.47
C SER A 115 -3.11 -11.85 12.20
N VAL A 116 -4.25 -12.53 12.02
CA VAL A 116 -4.63 -13.18 10.77
C VAL A 116 -5.52 -12.22 9.98
N VAL A 117 -5.00 -11.67 8.90
CA VAL A 117 -5.76 -10.82 7.99
C VAL A 117 -6.54 -11.72 7.03
N THR A 118 -7.86 -11.56 7.00
CA THR A 118 -8.79 -12.32 6.14
C THR A 118 -9.39 -11.46 5.03
N VAL A 119 -9.40 -10.15 5.22
CA VAL A 119 -9.77 -9.14 4.21
C VAL A 119 -8.65 -8.14 4.14
N ASP A 120 -8.11 -7.93 2.92
CA ASP A 120 -7.05 -6.99 2.60
C ASP A 120 -7.37 -6.42 1.21
N ARG A 121 -8.18 -5.35 1.19
CA ARG A 121 -8.72 -4.84 -0.06
C ARG A 121 -8.38 -3.35 -0.24
N LEU A 122 -7.78 -3.06 -1.39
CA LEU A 122 -7.43 -1.72 -1.83
C LEU A 122 -8.29 -1.35 -3.03
N ASP A 123 -9.30 -0.50 -2.80
CA ASP A 123 -10.28 -0.07 -3.78
C ASP A 123 -10.01 1.37 -4.24
N ASN A 124 -10.59 1.79 -5.36
CA ASN A 124 -10.55 3.16 -5.89
C ASN A 124 -9.13 3.74 -6.03
N MET A 125 -8.16 2.89 -6.33
CA MET A 125 -6.74 3.27 -6.39
C MET A 125 -6.45 4.16 -7.58
N THR A 126 -5.83 5.31 -7.30
CA THR A 126 -5.32 6.25 -8.32
C THR A 126 -3.89 6.64 -7.99
N SER A 127 -3.07 6.91 -9.01
CA SER A 127 -1.70 7.36 -8.82
C SER A 127 -1.37 8.61 -9.59
N GLN A 128 -0.46 9.42 -9.04
CA GLN A 128 0.16 10.56 -9.68
C GLN A 128 1.68 10.43 -9.54
N MET A 129 2.39 10.54 -10.66
CA MET A 129 3.85 10.41 -10.71
C MET A 129 4.50 11.77 -10.99
N SER A 130 5.63 12.04 -10.31
CA SER A 130 6.49 13.18 -10.54
C SER A 130 7.97 12.72 -10.45
N GLY A 131 8.58 12.47 -11.59
CA GLY A 131 9.93 11.87 -11.66
C GLY A 131 9.98 10.51 -10.99
N ASP A 132 10.86 10.36 -10.01
CA ASP A 132 11.04 9.13 -9.23
C ASP A 132 10.20 9.10 -7.94
N THR A 133 9.17 9.93 -7.84
CA THR A 133 8.20 9.92 -6.73
C THR A 133 6.80 9.69 -7.28
N ALA A 134 6.01 8.90 -6.59
CA ALA A 134 4.59 8.70 -6.87
C ALA A 134 3.76 8.87 -5.61
N THR A 135 2.57 9.45 -5.77
CA THR A 135 1.53 9.47 -4.74
C THR A 135 0.42 8.53 -5.19
N VAL A 136 0.02 7.59 -4.34
CA VAL A 136 -1.10 6.66 -4.57
C VAL A 136 -2.15 6.90 -3.51
N VAL A 137 -3.40 7.10 -3.96
CA VAL A 137 -4.56 7.32 -3.09
C VAL A 137 -5.53 6.17 -3.30
N PHE A 138 -6.09 5.62 -2.22
CA PHE A 138 -6.99 4.48 -2.26
C PHE A 138 -7.84 4.37 -0.98
N ASP A 139 -8.89 3.56 -1.06
CA ASP A 139 -9.69 3.15 0.09
C ASP A 139 -9.20 1.77 0.55
N TYR A 140 -8.81 1.66 1.82
CA TYR A 140 -8.32 0.42 2.41
C TYR A 140 -9.35 -0.19 3.34
N THR A 141 -9.75 -1.42 3.05
CA THR A 141 -10.63 -2.23 3.89
C THR A 141 -9.84 -3.40 4.44
N GLU A 142 -9.78 -3.49 5.75
CA GLU A 142 -9.09 -4.56 6.46
C GLU A 142 -10.08 -5.35 7.30
N GLY A 143 -9.84 -6.66 7.41
CA GLY A 143 -10.58 -7.52 8.33
C GLY A 143 -9.73 -8.69 8.75
N GLY A 144 -10.03 -9.22 9.94
CA GLY A 144 -9.26 -10.34 10.47
C GLY A 144 -9.55 -10.56 11.95
N TYR A 145 -8.63 -11.22 12.61
CA TYR A 145 -8.69 -11.52 14.04
C TYR A 145 -7.29 -11.75 14.60
N ASP A 146 -7.13 -11.53 15.89
CA ASP A 146 -5.89 -11.82 16.59
C ASP A 146 -5.82 -13.29 17.03
N ILE A 147 -4.59 -13.80 17.05
CA ILE A 147 -4.25 -15.15 17.51
C ILE A 147 -3.17 -15.07 18.59
N ASN A 148 -3.11 -16.11 19.41
CA ASN A 148 -1.93 -16.37 20.22
C ASN A 148 -0.85 -16.98 19.31
N PRO A 149 0.32 -16.34 19.11
CA PRO A 149 1.34 -16.83 18.16
C PRO A 149 1.97 -18.16 18.54
N SER A 150 1.94 -18.55 19.84
CA SER A 150 2.50 -19.81 20.32
C SER A 150 1.58 -21.01 20.09
N THR A 151 0.26 -20.81 20.15
CA THR A 151 -0.74 -21.89 20.05
C THR A 151 -1.54 -21.84 18.74
N GLY A 152 -1.55 -20.71 18.04
CA GLY A 152 -2.40 -20.45 16.89
C GLY A 152 -3.89 -20.25 17.23
N ALA A 153 -4.25 -20.27 18.52
CA ALA A 153 -5.63 -20.10 18.96
C ALA A 153 -6.13 -18.68 18.70
N ALA A 154 -7.33 -18.54 18.13
CA ALA A 154 -7.99 -17.27 17.96
C ALA A 154 -8.29 -16.63 19.32
N LEU A 155 -8.00 -15.35 19.46
CA LEU A 155 -8.24 -14.55 20.67
C LEU A 155 -9.56 -13.79 20.60
N GLU A 156 -10.09 -13.62 19.37
CA GLU A 156 -11.32 -12.88 19.12
C GLU A 156 -12.05 -13.41 17.86
N THR A 157 -13.27 -12.98 17.67
CA THR A 157 -14.06 -13.27 16.46
C THR A 157 -13.57 -12.41 15.30
N PRO A 158 -13.50 -12.93 14.06
CA PRO A 158 -13.16 -12.14 12.88
C PRO A 158 -14.07 -10.92 12.71
N THR A 159 -13.48 -9.78 12.44
CA THR A 159 -14.19 -8.50 12.24
C THR A 159 -13.67 -7.84 10.97
N VAL A 160 -14.54 -7.17 10.22
CA VAL A 160 -14.18 -6.32 9.08
C VAL A 160 -14.39 -4.87 9.49
N LEU A 161 -13.36 -4.07 9.31
CA LEU A 161 -13.39 -2.64 9.65
C LEU A 161 -14.04 -1.83 8.52
N ALA A 162 -14.54 -0.65 8.85
CA ALA A 162 -14.96 0.31 7.83
C ALA A 162 -13.75 0.73 6.98
N PRO A 163 -13.96 0.99 5.67
CA PRO A 163 -12.87 1.46 4.81
C PRO A 163 -12.31 2.80 5.33
N VAL A 164 -10.99 2.95 5.22
CA VAL A 164 -10.29 4.19 5.52
C VAL A 164 -9.62 4.72 4.27
N HIS A 165 -9.59 6.04 4.10
CA HIS A 165 -8.89 6.67 3.00
C HIS A 165 -7.40 6.74 3.29
N VAL A 166 -6.55 6.33 2.33
CA VAL A 166 -5.10 6.24 2.49
C VAL A 166 -4.39 7.02 1.40
N THR A 167 -3.39 7.78 1.77
CA THR A 167 -2.44 8.41 0.86
C THR A 167 -1.06 7.81 1.09
N ALA A 168 -0.50 7.15 0.08
CA ALA A 168 0.83 6.55 0.10
C ALA A 168 1.80 7.35 -0.78
N THR A 169 3.05 7.46 -0.34
CA THR A 169 4.16 8.01 -1.11
C THR A 169 5.16 6.91 -1.42
N LEU A 170 5.52 6.79 -2.69
CA LEU A 170 6.47 5.81 -3.18
C LEU A 170 7.65 6.51 -3.84
N LYS A 171 8.81 5.86 -3.82
CA LYS A 171 10.02 6.28 -4.54
C LYS A 171 10.48 5.17 -5.47
N ARG A 172 11.02 5.56 -6.61
CA ARG A 172 11.59 4.64 -7.59
C ARG A 172 13.06 4.39 -7.27
N VAL A 173 13.39 3.14 -6.99
CA VAL A 173 14.75 2.68 -6.66
C VAL A 173 15.10 1.51 -7.57
N ASN A 174 16.19 1.61 -8.33
CA ASN A 174 16.64 0.59 -9.28
C ASN A 174 15.53 0.13 -10.25
N GLY A 175 14.69 1.07 -10.70
CA GLY A 175 13.61 0.79 -11.64
C GLY A 175 12.30 0.25 -11.03
N LEU A 176 12.27 -0.04 -9.73
CA LEU A 176 11.10 -0.52 -9.00
C LEU A 176 10.55 0.57 -8.08
N TRP A 177 9.24 0.61 -7.92
CA TRP A 177 8.57 1.46 -6.96
C TRP A 177 8.56 0.79 -5.59
N LEU A 178 8.93 1.55 -4.55
CA LEU A 178 9.00 1.10 -3.16
C LEU A 178 8.26 2.08 -2.27
N MET A 179 7.60 1.57 -1.24
CA MET A 179 6.86 2.36 -0.26
C MET A 179 7.82 3.16 0.62
N ASP A 180 7.60 4.46 0.71
CA ASP A 180 8.35 5.37 1.58
C ASP A 180 7.56 5.75 2.83
N SER A 181 6.29 6.11 2.63
CA SER A 181 5.38 6.46 3.72
C SER A 181 3.92 6.24 3.32
N TYR A 182 3.03 6.17 4.29
CA TYR A 182 1.59 6.29 4.08
C TYR A 182 0.92 6.94 5.28
N VAL A 183 -0.23 7.57 5.04
CA VAL A 183 -1.09 8.15 6.08
C VAL A 183 -2.54 7.73 5.85
N THR A 184 -3.27 7.49 6.93
CA THR A 184 -4.71 7.20 6.91
C THR A 184 -5.49 8.45 7.28
N HIS A 185 -6.59 8.70 6.58
CA HIS A 185 -7.50 9.81 6.84
C HIS A 185 -8.83 9.23 7.36
N GLN A 186 -9.29 9.75 8.48
CA GLN A 186 -10.59 9.41 9.09
C GLN A 186 -11.66 10.41 8.68
#